data_d95088d35eb13281f5d592ae1083c5fb
#
_entry.id   d95088d35eb13281f5d592ae1083c5fb
#
_cell.length_a   1.000
_cell.length_b   1.000
_cell.length_c   1.000
_cell.angle_alpha   90.00
_cell.angle_beta   90.00
_cell.angle_gamma   90.00
#
_symmetry.space_group_name_H-M   'P 1'
#
loop_
_entity.id
_entity.type
_entity.pdbx_description
1 polymer ?
#
loop_
_entity_poly.entity_id
_entity_poly.type
_entity_poly.pdbx_seq_one_letter_code
_entity_poly.pdbx_strand_id
1 'polypeptide(L)'
;VEKRSHYYSHIDMTKATIFDAVASSFLEVKCDEYENEQLIGKRTFRFCPGYGRVPIELNKELAFIIESSKKIGLTVQESNILLPQKSMIGLIGLGDNRKEKTCQNCLHIKNCNFRKRGQTCYAKD
;
A
#
# COMPACT_ATOMS: atom_id res chain seq x y z
N VAL A 1 8.02 7.80 12.69
CA VAL A 1 6.64 7.29 12.76
C VAL A 1 6.55 6.18 13.80
N GLU A 2 7.30 5.08 13.71
CA GLU A 2 7.21 3.90 14.57
C GLU A 2 7.42 4.19 16.06
N LYS A 3 8.46 4.96 16.43
CA LYS A 3 8.70 5.35 17.83
C LYS A 3 7.51 6.08 18.46
N ARG A 4 6.85 6.97 17.72
CA ARG A 4 5.65 7.69 18.19
C ARG A 4 4.42 6.79 18.25
N SER A 5 4.22 5.92 17.28
CA SER A 5 3.13 4.93 17.30
C SER A 5 3.28 4.01 18.51
N HIS A 6 4.49 3.50 18.77
CA HIS A 6 4.78 2.68 19.94
C HIS A 6 4.56 3.44 21.26
N TYR A 7 5.00 4.69 21.36
CA TYR A 7 4.75 5.52 22.55
C TYR A 7 3.25 5.67 22.82
N TYR A 8 2.45 6.02 21.81
CA TYR A 8 1.01 6.17 21.97
C TYR A 8 0.29 4.85 22.29
N SER A 9 0.79 3.71 21.82
CA SER A 9 0.17 2.41 22.12
C SER A 9 0.16 2.07 23.59
N HIS A 10 1.06 2.67 24.39
CA HIS A 10 1.12 2.47 25.85
C HIS A 10 0.29 3.47 26.66
N ILE A 11 -0.05 4.63 26.10
CA ILE A 11 -0.71 5.71 26.85
C ILE A 11 -2.10 6.09 26.34
N ASP A 12 -2.35 5.91 25.03
CA ASP A 12 -3.61 6.30 24.40
C ASP A 12 -3.80 5.51 23.08
N MET A 13 -4.50 4.40 23.19
CA MET A 13 -4.75 3.51 22.06
C MET A 13 -5.51 4.20 20.91
N THR A 14 -6.41 5.14 21.24
CA THR A 14 -7.14 5.91 20.22
C THR A 14 -6.19 6.75 19.38
N LYS A 15 -5.27 7.48 20.05
CA LYS A 15 -4.24 8.26 19.35
C LYS A 15 -3.31 7.36 18.54
N ALA A 16 -2.92 6.21 19.08
CA ALA A 16 -2.09 5.24 18.36
C ALA A 16 -2.76 4.80 17.05
N THR A 17 -4.05 4.45 17.11
CA THR A 17 -4.82 4.01 15.95
C THR A 17 -4.96 5.11 14.90
N ILE A 18 -5.30 6.34 15.33
CA ILE A 18 -5.41 7.49 14.43
C ILE A 18 -4.06 7.79 13.78
N PHE A 19 -2.98 7.81 14.56
CA PHE A 19 -1.64 8.08 14.07
C PHE A 19 -1.19 7.03 13.05
N ASP A 20 -1.47 5.76 13.30
CA ASP A 20 -1.18 4.66 12.38
C ASP A 20 -1.94 4.79 11.06
N ALA A 21 -3.24 5.08 11.12
CA ALA A 21 -4.08 5.29 9.95
C ALA A 21 -3.62 6.49 9.12
N VAL A 22 -3.32 7.62 9.75
CA VAL A 22 -2.81 8.83 9.07
C VAL A 22 -1.47 8.55 8.40
N ALA A 23 -0.56 7.84 9.07
CA ALA A 23 0.74 7.52 8.51
C ALA A 23 0.62 6.60 7.28
N SER A 24 -0.29 5.63 7.30
CA SER A 24 -0.57 4.76 6.16
C SER A 24 -1.16 5.55 4.98
N SER A 25 -2.17 6.38 5.26
CA SER A 25 -2.78 7.22 4.22
C SER A 25 -1.79 8.21 3.60
N PHE A 26 -0.91 8.80 4.41
CA PHE A 26 0.14 9.68 3.93
C PHE A 26 1.11 8.97 2.98
N LEU A 27 1.52 7.74 3.32
CA LEU A 27 2.39 6.94 2.46
C LEU A 27 1.73 6.65 1.10
N GLU A 28 0.45 6.24 1.11
CA GLU A 28 -0.31 5.97 -0.12
C GLU A 28 -0.39 7.20 -1.02
N VAL A 29 -0.79 8.35 -0.45
CA VAL A 29 -0.90 9.62 -1.19
C VAL A 29 0.45 10.03 -1.80
N LYS A 30 1.55 9.90 -1.05
CA LYS A 30 2.89 10.24 -1.57
C LYS A 30 3.33 9.30 -2.69
N CYS A 31 3.01 8.02 -2.60
CA CYS A 31 3.26 7.10 -3.70
C CYS A 31 2.43 7.45 -4.94
N ASP A 32 1.15 7.76 -4.76
CA ASP A 32 0.26 8.14 -5.87
C ASP A 32 0.72 9.44 -6.55
N GLU A 33 1.12 10.46 -5.77
CA GLU A 33 1.71 11.70 -6.30
C GLU A 33 2.97 11.41 -7.13
N TYR A 34 3.91 10.65 -6.58
CA TYR A 34 5.15 10.28 -7.26
C TYR A 34 4.88 9.50 -8.56
N GLU A 35 3.96 8.54 -8.53
CA GLU A 35 3.56 7.79 -9.72
C GLU A 35 2.96 8.67 -10.80
N ASN A 36 2.12 9.64 -10.42
CA ASN A 36 1.54 10.59 -11.36
C ASN A 36 2.58 11.50 -12.01
N GLU A 37 3.61 11.87 -11.26
CA GLU A 37 4.71 12.71 -11.76
C GLU A 37 5.70 11.94 -12.65
N GLN A 38 6.02 10.70 -12.28
CA GLN A 38 7.10 9.93 -12.93
C GLN A 38 6.63 9.01 -14.05
N LEU A 39 5.37 8.52 -13.98
CA LEU A 39 4.84 7.56 -14.93
C LEU A 39 3.88 8.22 -15.91
N ILE A 40 4.41 8.60 -17.06
CA ILE A 40 3.62 9.18 -18.15
C ILE A 40 3.04 8.05 -19.00
N GLY A 41 1.74 8.10 -19.28
CA GLY A 41 1.04 7.16 -20.16
C GLY A 41 0.12 6.20 -19.42
N LYS A 42 -0.35 5.18 -20.17
CA LYS A 42 -1.29 4.19 -19.64
C LYS A 42 -0.58 3.21 -18.70
N ARG A 43 -1.11 3.04 -17.50
CA ARG A 43 -0.57 2.15 -16.47
C ARG A 43 -1.68 1.48 -15.69
N THR A 44 -1.36 0.37 -15.02
CA THR A 44 -2.26 -0.24 -14.03
C THR A 44 -2.23 0.55 -12.72
N PHE A 45 -3.16 0.25 -11.82
CA PHE A 45 -2.98 0.60 -10.40
C PHE A 45 -1.82 -0.22 -9.80
N ARG A 46 -1.27 0.28 -8.69
CA ARG A 46 -0.20 -0.39 -7.93
C ARG A 46 -0.71 -1.69 -7.28
N PHE A 47 0.02 -2.77 -7.47
CA PHE A 47 -0.18 -4.06 -6.81
C PHE A 47 0.87 -4.24 -5.73
N CYS A 48 0.44 -4.31 -4.47
CA CYS A 48 1.36 -4.50 -3.34
C CYS A 48 1.26 -5.92 -2.80
N PRO A 49 2.41 -6.57 -2.48
CA PRO A 49 2.41 -7.86 -1.79
C PRO A 49 1.62 -7.80 -0.47
N GLY A 50 0.85 -8.85 -0.19
CA GLY A 50 -0.04 -8.91 0.96
C GLY A 50 -1.42 -8.30 0.74
N TYR A 51 -1.68 -7.67 -0.42
CA TYR A 51 -2.99 -7.13 -0.76
C TYR A 51 -3.64 -7.89 -1.92
N GLY A 52 -4.96 -8.10 -1.79
CA GLY A 52 -5.75 -8.77 -2.81
C GLY A 52 -5.28 -10.22 -3.02
N ARG A 53 -4.81 -10.52 -4.24
CA ARG A 53 -4.31 -11.86 -4.62
C ARG A 53 -2.78 -11.89 -4.76
N VAL A 54 -2.08 -10.86 -4.33
CA VAL A 54 -0.62 -10.79 -4.43
C VAL A 54 -0.01 -11.38 -3.16
N PRO A 55 0.72 -12.50 -3.24
CA PRO A 55 1.31 -13.14 -2.06
C PRO A 55 2.30 -12.21 -1.35
N ILE A 56 2.30 -12.22 -0.01
CA ILE A 56 3.19 -11.36 0.80
C ILE A 56 4.65 -11.78 0.66
N GLU A 57 4.90 -13.03 0.32
CA GLU A 57 6.23 -13.61 0.09
C GLU A 57 7.00 -12.88 -1.01
N LEU A 58 6.30 -12.30 -1.98
CA LEU A 58 6.90 -11.50 -3.05
C LEU A 58 7.67 -10.28 -2.55
N ASN A 59 7.45 -9.83 -1.31
CA ASN A 59 8.24 -8.76 -0.73
C ASN A 59 9.74 -9.07 -0.74
N LYS A 60 10.13 -10.31 -0.45
CA LYS A 60 11.55 -10.72 -0.45
C LYS A 60 12.16 -10.64 -1.83
N GLU A 61 11.48 -11.19 -2.83
CA GLU A 61 11.96 -11.22 -4.21
C GLU A 61 12.08 -9.80 -4.78
N LEU A 62 11.02 -8.99 -4.60
CA LEU A 62 11.01 -7.61 -5.08
C LEU A 62 12.08 -6.76 -4.39
N ALA A 63 12.21 -6.87 -3.06
CA ALA A 63 13.23 -6.15 -2.31
C ALA A 63 14.64 -6.52 -2.76
N PHE A 64 14.89 -7.78 -3.10
CA PHE A 64 16.14 -8.25 -3.65
C PHE A 64 16.41 -7.67 -5.05
N ILE A 65 15.43 -7.74 -5.95
CA ILE A 65 15.56 -7.23 -7.33
C ILE A 65 15.88 -5.73 -7.35
N ILE A 66 15.19 -4.94 -6.53
CA ILE A 66 15.40 -3.48 -6.47
C ILE A 66 16.55 -3.06 -5.57
N GLU A 67 17.21 -4.01 -4.91
CA GLU A 67 18.27 -3.76 -3.92
C GLU A 67 17.86 -2.78 -2.82
N SER A 68 16.63 -2.91 -2.32
CA SER A 68 15.99 -1.94 -1.43
C SER A 68 16.78 -1.64 -0.16
N SER A 69 17.45 -2.66 0.40
CA SER A 69 18.27 -2.51 1.60
C SER A 69 19.46 -1.57 1.38
N LYS A 70 20.12 -1.68 0.22
CA LYS A 70 21.28 -0.84 -0.12
C LYS A 70 20.85 0.58 -0.50
N LYS A 71 19.77 0.71 -1.27
CA LYS A 71 19.36 2.00 -1.85
C LYS A 71 18.63 2.90 -0.86
N ILE A 72 17.76 2.33 -0.03
CA ILE A 72 16.88 3.09 0.87
C ILE A 72 16.80 2.53 2.30
N GLY A 73 17.59 1.51 2.65
CA GLY A 73 17.57 0.89 3.95
C GLY A 73 16.30 0.07 4.25
N LEU A 74 15.50 -0.25 3.24
CA LEU A 74 14.29 -1.05 3.39
C LEU A 74 14.65 -2.54 3.40
N THR A 75 14.31 -3.23 4.47
CA THR A 75 14.56 -4.67 4.65
C THR A 75 13.25 -5.45 4.79
N VAL A 76 13.32 -6.76 4.62
CA VAL A 76 12.18 -7.67 4.76
C VAL A 76 12.49 -8.68 5.86
N GLN A 77 11.59 -8.79 6.84
CA GLN A 77 11.69 -9.76 7.94
C GLN A 77 11.42 -11.19 7.47
N GLU A 78 11.68 -12.17 8.32
CA GLU A 78 11.32 -13.57 8.07
C GLU A 78 9.82 -13.76 7.83
N SER A 79 9.01 -12.97 8.54
CA SER A 79 7.55 -12.88 8.38
C SER A 79 7.07 -12.25 7.07
N ASN A 80 7.98 -11.86 6.18
CA ASN A 80 7.72 -11.11 4.93
C ASN A 80 7.21 -9.67 5.12
N ILE A 81 7.24 -9.15 6.35
CA ILE A 81 6.87 -7.77 6.67
C ILE A 81 8.06 -6.85 6.37
N LEU A 82 7.78 -5.68 5.80
CA LEU A 82 8.76 -4.64 5.53
C LEU A 82 9.21 -3.92 6.80
N LEU A 83 10.49 -3.55 6.87
CA LEU A 83 11.06 -2.66 7.87
C LEU A 83 11.77 -1.49 7.17
N PRO A 84 11.44 -0.26 7.53
CA PRO A 84 10.42 0.19 8.49
C PRO A 84 9.00 -0.28 8.17
N GLN A 85 8.14 -0.45 9.19
CA GLN A 85 6.77 -0.96 8.98
C GLN A 85 5.89 -0.05 8.08
N LYS A 86 6.11 1.27 8.16
CA LYS A 86 5.47 2.24 7.27
C LYS A 86 6.30 2.40 6.00
N SER A 87 6.36 1.33 5.24
CA SER A 87 7.01 1.22 3.93
C SER A 87 6.13 0.46 2.97
N MET A 88 6.40 0.61 1.69
CA MET A 88 5.64 -0.04 0.63
C MET A 88 6.56 -0.49 -0.48
N ILE A 89 6.31 -1.67 -1.01
CA ILE A 89 6.82 -2.15 -2.29
C ILE A 89 5.60 -2.46 -3.15
N GLY A 90 5.62 -2.05 -4.41
CA GLY A 90 4.53 -2.33 -5.32
C GLY A 90 5.00 -2.49 -6.75
N LEU A 91 4.16 -3.12 -7.54
CA LEU A 91 4.33 -3.34 -8.98
C LEU A 91 3.29 -2.54 -9.75
N ILE A 92 3.71 -1.87 -10.81
CA ILE A 92 2.85 -1.15 -11.74
C ILE A 92 3.12 -1.68 -13.13
N GLY A 93 2.08 -2.15 -13.81
CA GLY A 93 2.16 -2.53 -15.21
C GLY A 93 2.07 -1.29 -16.10
N LEU A 94 2.98 -1.18 -17.06
CA LEU A 94 2.95 -0.15 -18.10
C LEU A 94 2.41 -0.74 -19.40
N GLY A 95 1.56 0.00 -20.12
CA GLY A 95 1.01 -0.40 -21.41
C GLY A 95 -0.46 -0.10 -21.57
N ASP A 96 -1.04 -0.53 -22.70
CA ASP A 96 -2.38 -0.15 -23.14
C ASP A 96 -3.55 -0.79 -22.36
N ASN A 97 -3.31 -1.87 -21.65
CA ASN A 97 -4.33 -2.58 -20.86
C ASN A 97 -4.50 -1.99 -19.46
N ARG A 98 -5.06 -0.78 -19.36
CA ARG A 98 -5.42 -0.18 -18.08
C ARG A 98 -6.51 -1.02 -17.41
N LYS A 99 -6.16 -1.72 -16.34
CA LYS A 99 -7.16 -2.30 -15.43
C LYS A 99 -7.54 -1.24 -14.41
N GLU A 100 -8.70 -0.64 -14.61
CA GLU A 100 -9.25 0.29 -13.63
C GLU A 100 -9.64 -0.45 -12.33
N LYS A 101 -9.49 0.24 -11.20
CA LYS A 101 -10.04 -0.26 -9.92
C LYS A 101 -11.55 -0.30 -10.05
N THR A 102 -12.13 -1.50 -10.05
CA THR A 102 -13.59 -1.68 -10.10
C THR A 102 -14.06 -2.53 -8.93
N CYS A 103 -15.27 -2.23 -8.44
CA CYS A 103 -15.89 -3.05 -7.42
C CYS A 103 -16.20 -4.47 -7.90
N GLN A 104 -16.36 -4.68 -9.20
CA GLN A 104 -16.70 -6.00 -9.77
C GLN A 104 -15.61 -7.04 -9.53
N ASN A 105 -14.34 -6.64 -9.57
CA ASN A 105 -13.18 -7.50 -9.37
C ASN A 105 -12.65 -7.46 -7.93
N CYS A 106 -13.35 -6.82 -7.01
CA CYS A 106 -12.93 -6.68 -5.63
C CYS A 106 -13.22 -7.94 -4.81
N LEU A 107 -12.23 -8.46 -4.08
CA LEU A 107 -12.39 -9.61 -3.19
C LEU A 107 -13.40 -9.35 -2.07
N HIS A 108 -13.55 -8.10 -1.64
CA HIS A 108 -14.48 -7.70 -0.57
C HIS A 108 -15.87 -7.30 -1.06
N ILE A 109 -16.19 -7.53 -2.35
CA ILE A 109 -17.45 -7.06 -2.97
C ILE A 109 -18.70 -7.43 -2.16
N LYS A 110 -18.74 -8.63 -1.57
CA LYS A 110 -19.89 -9.13 -0.81
C LYS A 110 -20.04 -8.46 0.56
N ASN A 111 -18.93 -8.06 1.20
CA ASN A 111 -18.90 -7.52 2.57
C ASN A 111 -18.35 -6.08 2.66
N CYS A 112 -18.38 -5.34 1.56
CA CYS A 112 -17.80 -4.00 1.49
C CYS A 112 -18.73 -2.96 2.14
N ASN A 113 -18.26 -2.31 3.19
CA ASN A 113 -19.01 -1.24 3.89
C ASN A 113 -19.17 0.03 3.05
N PHE A 114 -18.21 0.37 2.17
CA PHE A 114 -18.32 1.50 1.25
C PHE A 114 -19.47 1.26 0.27
N ARG A 115 -19.51 0.09 -0.34
CA ARG A 115 -20.57 -0.27 -1.29
C ARG A 115 -21.97 -0.29 -0.64
N LYS A 116 -22.09 -0.75 0.60
CA LYS A 116 -23.34 -0.72 1.36
C LYS A 116 -23.88 0.70 1.57
N ARG A 117 -22.97 1.69 1.53
CA ARG A 117 -23.28 3.13 1.65
C ARG A 117 -23.36 3.83 0.29
N GLY A 118 -23.30 3.11 -0.84
CA GLY A 118 -23.30 3.69 -2.17
C GLY A 118 -21.98 4.40 -2.55
N GLN A 119 -20.90 4.14 -1.81
CA GLN A 119 -19.59 4.76 -1.99
C GLN A 119 -18.57 3.79 -2.59
N THR A 120 -17.47 4.33 -3.08
CA THR A 120 -16.29 3.56 -3.47
C THR A 120 -15.12 3.85 -2.52
N CYS A 121 -14.23 2.87 -2.32
CA CYS A 121 -13.00 3.03 -1.52
C CYS A 121 -11.84 3.63 -2.34
N TYR A 122 -12.09 4.09 -3.53
CA TYR A 122 -11.13 4.72 -4.45
C TYR A 122 -11.78 5.95 -5.09
N ALA A 123 -10.96 6.93 -5.47
CA ALA A 123 -11.43 8.06 -6.26
C ALA A 123 -11.91 7.57 -7.64
N LYS A 124 -13.02 8.10 -8.10
CA LYS A 124 -13.42 7.99 -9.51
C LYS A 124 -12.84 9.20 -10.20
N ASP A 125 -11.97 8.97 -11.16
CA ASP A 125 -11.51 9.99 -12.10
C ASP A 125 -12.69 10.51 -12.94
#